data_f7a927aa7a4080aafd356d0726f68300
#
_entry.id   f7a927aa7a4080aafd356d0726f68300
#
_cell.length_a   1.000
_cell.length_b   1.000
_cell.length_c   1.000
_cell.angle_alpha   90.00
_cell.angle_beta   90.00
_cell.angle_gamma   90.00
#
_symmetry.space_group_name_H-M   'P 1'
#
loop_
_entity.id
_entity.type
_entity.pdbx_description
1 polymer ?
#
loop_
_entity_poly.entity_id
_entity_poly.type
_entity_poly.pdbx_seq_one_letter_code
_entity_poly.pdbx_strand_id
1 'polypeptide(L)'
;VLLGRFICGFLCPFGWFQELLHKIPTKKLSTKKLKPLTYIKYAVLLFMVVLLPALITNDVGMGDPFFCKYLCPQGVLEGAIPLAAVNSGIRDALGTLFSWKLGVLITVIVLSVLFYRPFCKWLCPLGAFYALLNKVSLFGMKVDTHKCVSCGKCAKACKMDVDITKTPDHTECIRCGMCIRACPTKAVSFRYGFGKGKESDCPAERAESAKQISDTEKEQTQ
;
A
#
# COMPACT_ATOMS: atom_id res chain seq x y z
N VAL A 1 -12.58 -8.06 6.39
CA VAL A 1 -13.68 -7.14 6.69
C VAL A 1 -13.38 -6.28 7.91
N LEU A 2 -12.88 -6.85 9.03
CA LEU A 2 -12.64 -6.11 10.27
C LEU A 2 -11.60 -4.99 10.13
N LEU A 3 -10.41 -5.32 9.62
CA LEU A 3 -9.26 -4.42 9.62
C LEU A 3 -8.93 -3.82 8.23
N GLY A 4 -9.55 -4.31 7.14
CA GLY A 4 -9.26 -3.85 5.79
C GLY A 4 -7.76 -3.95 5.44
N ARG A 5 -7.17 -2.91 4.85
CA ARG A 5 -5.75 -2.86 4.46
C ARG A 5 -4.76 -2.63 5.61
N PHE A 6 -5.20 -2.55 6.85
CA PHE A 6 -4.32 -2.48 8.02
C PHE A 6 -3.34 -3.66 8.08
N ILE A 7 -3.81 -4.87 7.72
CA ILE A 7 -3.00 -6.08 7.63
C ILE A 7 -1.82 -5.90 6.66
N CYS A 8 -2.05 -5.28 5.51
CA CYS A 8 -0.97 -4.99 4.55
C CYS A 8 0.06 -3.98 5.09
N GLY A 9 -0.36 -3.12 6.02
CA GLY A 9 0.50 -2.11 6.63
C GLY A 9 1.43 -2.67 7.71
N PHE A 10 0.93 -3.56 8.56
CA PHE A 10 1.59 -3.96 9.79
C PHE A 10 1.97 -5.46 9.85
N LEU A 11 1.13 -6.35 9.30
CA LEU A 11 1.35 -7.80 9.41
C LEU A 11 2.07 -8.41 8.21
N CYS A 12 2.02 -7.77 7.03
CA CYS A 12 2.63 -8.35 5.83
C CYS A 12 4.17 -8.25 5.88
N PRO A 13 4.92 -9.36 6.01
CA PRO A 13 6.37 -9.34 6.09
C PRO A 13 7.00 -8.77 4.81
N PHE A 14 6.45 -9.10 3.65
CA PHE A 14 6.91 -8.56 2.37
C PHE A 14 6.68 -7.05 2.25
N GLY A 15 5.57 -6.54 2.82
CA GLY A 15 5.33 -5.10 2.90
C GLY A 15 6.35 -4.39 3.78
N TRP A 16 6.73 -5.01 4.89
CA TRP A 16 7.75 -4.50 5.80
C TRP A 16 9.14 -4.52 5.17
N PHE A 17 9.47 -5.60 4.46
CA PHE A 17 10.71 -5.71 3.69
C PHE A 17 10.86 -4.56 2.66
N GLN A 18 9.81 -4.26 1.88
CA GLN A 18 9.82 -3.12 0.96
C GLN A 18 10.00 -1.78 1.67
N GLU A 19 9.44 -1.61 2.87
CA GLU A 19 9.60 -0.39 3.65
C GLU A 19 11.02 -0.23 4.17
N LEU A 20 11.67 -1.33 4.55
CA LEU A 20 13.06 -1.35 4.97
C LEU A 20 13.98 -0.93 3.81
N LEU A 21 13.77 -1.48 2.62
CA LEU A 21 14.51 -1.09 1.40
C LEU A 21 14.31 0.39 1.07
N HIS A 22 13.10 0.91 1.26
CA HIS A 22 12.82 2.33 1.01
C HIS A 22 13.50 3.28 2.00
N LYS A 23 14.03 2.81 3.14
CA LYS A 23 14.83 3.64 4.06
C LYS A 23 16.22 3.97 3.52
N ILE A 24 16.73 3.24 2.52
CA ILE A 24 18.02 3.52 1.88
C ILE A 24 18.00 4.95 1.31
N PRO A 25 19.01 5.79 1.60
CA PRO A 25 19.06 7.20 1.17
C PRO A 25 19.34 7.31 -0.34
N THR A 26 18.30 7.25 -1.14
CA THR A 26 18.31 7.43 -2.59
C THR A 26 17.32 8.49 -3.03
N LYS A 27 17.42 8.98 -4.27
CA LYS A 27 16.42 9.91 -4.85
C LYS A 27 15.07 9.22 -4.93
N LYS A 28 14.14 9.61 -4.03
CA LYS A 28 12.80 9.04 -3.95
C LYS A 28 11.88 9.70 -4.95
N LEU A 29 11.24 8.89 -5.77
CA LEU A 29 10.31 9.35 -6.80
C LEU A 29 8.87 9.35 -6.25
N SER A 30 8.15 10.46 -6.49
CA SER A 30 6.74 10.54 -6.13
C SER A 30 5.88 9.73 -7.10
N THR A 31 5.01 8.89 -6.56
CA THR A 31 4.09 8.06 -7.34
C THR A 31 2.80 8.80 -7.76
N LYS A 32 2.69 10.11 -7.47
CA LYS A 32 1.48 10.90 -7.77
C LYS A 32 1.07 10.88 -9.23
N LYS A 33 2.05 10.89 -10.16
CA LYS A 33 1.80 10.81 -11.61
C LYS A 33 1.44 9.39 -12.08
N LEU A 34 1.77 8.37 -11.29
CA LEU A 34 1.58 6.95 -11.60
C LEU A 34 0.29 6.36 -11.00
N LYS A 35 -0.66 7.22 -10.61
CA LYS A 35 -1.97 6.79 -10.09
C LYS A 35 -2.70 5.77 -10.98
N PRO A 36 -2.73 5.89 -12.34
CA PRO A 36 -3.41 4.90 -13.17
C PRO A 36 -2.80 3.48 -13.03
N LEU A 37 -1.51 3.34 -12.68
CA LEU A 37 -0.90 2.04 -12.46
C LEU A 37 -1.53 1.26 -11.29
N THR A 38 -2.19 1.93 -10.36
CA THR A 38 -2.88 1.24 -9.25
C THR A 38 -4.06 0.38 -9.73
N TYR A 39 -4.59 0.63 -10.92
CA TYR A 39 -5.63 -0.21 -11.51
C TYR A 39 -5.10 -1.57 -12.00
N ILE A 40 -3.80 -1.69 -12.30
CA ILE A 40 -3.18 -2.94 -12.77
C ILE A 40 -3.42 -4.08 -11.77
N LYS A 41 -3.33 -3.81 -10.45
CA LYS A 41 -3.57 -4.84 -9.43
C LYS A 41 -4.99 -5.42 -9.47
N TYR A 42 -5.99 -4.61 -9.87
CA TYR A 42 -7.37 -5.10 -10.04
C TYR A 42 -7.50 -5.95 -11.28
N ALA A 43 -6.81 -5.59 -12.37
CA ALA A 43 -6.72 -6.43 -13.56
C ALA A 43 -6.01 -7.75 -13.25
N VAL A 44 -4.89 -7.72 -12.52
CA VAL A 44 -4.18 -8.94 -12.07
C VAL A 44 -5.07 -9.79 -11.18
N LEU A 45 -5.82 -9.20 -10.25
CA LEU A 45 -6.77 -9.92 -9.40
C LEU A 45 -7.83 -10.63 -10.27
N LEU A 46 -8.46 -9.91 -11.20
CA LEU A 46 -9.53 -10.45 -12.02
C LEU A 46 -9.02 -11.53 -12.98
N PHE A 47 -7.95 -11.25 -13.73
CA PHE A 47 -7.45 -12.16 -14.76
C PHE A 47 -6.64 -13.33 -14.18
N MET A 48 -5.62 -13.05 -13.33
CA MET A 48 -4.70 -14.09 -12.87
C MET A 48 -5.20 -14.88 -11.65
N VAL A 49 -6.08 -14.32 -10.84
CA VAL A 49 -6.52 -15.00 -9.61
C VAL A 49 -7.92 -15.56 -9.76
N VAL A 50 -8.79 -14.94 -10.58
CA VAL A 50 -10.17 -15.40 -10.74
C VAL A 50 -10.35 -16.10 -12.08
N LEU A 51 -10.08 -15.45 -13.21
CA LEU A 51 -10.44 -15.95 -14.54
C LEU A 51 -9.57 -17.14 -14.96
N LEU A 52 -8.25 -17.02 -14.88
CA LEU A 52 -7.32 -18.08 -15.32
C LEU A 52 -7.51 -19.39 -14.53
N PRO A 53 -7.56 -19.40 -13.19
CA PRO A 53 -7.83 -20.63 -12.45
C PRO A 53 -9.23 -21.21 -12.65
N ALA A 54 -10.20 -20.38 -13.03
CA ALA A 54 -11.56 -20.85 -13.33
C ALA A 54 -11.67 -21.50 -14.71
N LEU A 55 -10.84 -21.06 -15.68
CA LEU A 55 -10.84 -21.60 -17.07
C LEU A 55 -9.88 -22.77 -17.23
N ILE A 56 -8.75 -22.76 -16.52
CA ILE A 56 -7.69 -23.77 -16.64
C ILE A 56 -7.63 -24.54 -15.32
N THR A 57 -8.32 -25.66 -15.29
CA THR A 57 -8.28 -26.61 -14.18
C THR A 57 -7.33 -27.75 -14.50
N ASN A 58 -6.63 -28.26 -13.48
CA ASN A 58 -5.80 -29.45 -13.58
C ASN A 58 -6.66 -30.73 -13.63
N ASP A 59 -6.03 -31.86 -13.95
CA ASP A 59 -6.67 -33.18 -13.99
C ASP A 59 -7.43 -33.56 -12.72
N VAL A 60 -7.11 -32.90 -11.60
CA VAL A 60 -7.77 -33.06 -10.28
C VAL A 60 -8.93 -32.07 -10.08
N GLY A 61 -9.24 -31.23 -11.08
CA GLY A 61 -10.32 -30.24 -10.99
C GLY A 61 -9.98 -28.98 -10.19
N MET A 62 -8.73 -28.80 -9.78
CA MET A 62 -8.27 -27.60 -9.07
C MET A 62 -7.62 -26.59 -10.03
N GLY A 63 -7.94 -25.30 -9.87
CA GLY A 63 -7.33 -24.22 -10.64
C GLY A 63 -5.87 -23.97 -10.22
N ASP A 64 -4.97 -23.85 -11.19
CA ASP A 64 -3.57 -23.51 -10.92
C ASP A 64 -3.43 -22.08 -10.38
N PRO A 65 -2.63 -21.84 -9.33
CA PRO A 65 -2.39 -20.51 -8.80
C PRO A 65 -1.39 -19.71 -9.66
N PHE A 66 -1.83 -19.28 -10.85
CA PHE A 66 -0.98 -18.63 -11.86
C PHE A 66 -0.19 -17.43 -11.32
N PHE A 67 -0.81 -16.58 -10.49
CA PHE A 67 -0.13 -15.45 -9.91
C PHE A 67 1.05 -15.88 -9.02
N CYS A 68 0.85 -16.85 -8.14
CA CYS A 68 1.89 -17.37 -7.26
C CYS A 68 2.97 -18.12 -8.02
N LYS A 69 2.59 -18.82 -9.11
CA LYS A 69 3.49 -19.62 -9.95
C LYS A 69 4.43 -18.74 -10.77
N TYR A 70 3.96 -17.61 -11.32
CA TYR A 70 4.72 -16.83 -12.30
C TYR A 70 5.16 -15.45 -11.82
N LEU A 71 4.37 -14.77 -10.98
CA LEU A 71 4.55 -13.33 -10.71
C LEU A 71 4.86 -12.98 -9.25
N CYS A 72 4.55 -13.87 -8.28
CA CYS A 72 4.71 -13.56 -6.88
C CYS A 72 6.19 -13.65 -6.43
N PRO A 73 6.85 -12.53 -6.07
CA PRO A 73 8.23 -12.53 -5.60
C PRO A 73 8.36 -12.99 -4.15
N GLN A 74 7.28 -12.90 -3.35
CA GLN A 74 7.27 -13.29 -1.94
C GLN A 74 7.60 -14.78 -1.75
N GLY A 75 7.04 -15.64 -2.62
CA GLY A 75 7.31 -17.08 -2.56
C GLY A 75 8.79 -17.44 -2.83
N VAL A 76 9.51 -16.60 -3.59
CA VAL A 76 10.95 -16.76 -3.78
C VAL A 76 11.72 -16.29 -2.55
N LEU A 77 11.39 -15.12 -2.03
CA LEU A 77 12.11 -14.51 -0.92
C LEU A 77 11.95 -15.30 0.39
N GLU A 78 10.72 -15.70 0.72
CA GLU A 78 10.39 -16.33 2.00
C GLU A 78 10.38 -17.87 1.93
N GLY A 79 10.24 -18.44 0.75
CA GLY A 79 10.18 -19.88 0.53
C GLY A 79 11.39 -20.44 -0.18
N ALA A 80 11.57 -20.11 -1.47
CA ALA A 80 12.56 -20.79 -2.31
C ALA A 80 14.01 -20.51 -1.88
N ILE A 81 14.36 -19.28 -1.49
CA ILE A 81 15.72 -18.92 -1.08
C ILE A 81 16.12 -19.62 0.23
N PRO A 82 15.35 -19.55 1.34
CA PRO A 82 15.70 -20.28 2.56
C PRO A 82 15.76 -21.79 2.38
N LEU A 83 14.82 -22.34 1.58
CA LEU A 83 14.76 -23.79 1.36
C LEU A 83 15.93 -24.29 0.51
N ALA A 84 16.33 -23.55 -0.53
CA ALA A 84 17.49 -23.85 -1.35
C ALA A 84 18.83 -23.67 -0.59
N ALA A 85 18.87 -22.83 0.44
CA ALA A 85 20.04 -22.65 1.30
C ALA A 85 20.26 -23.87 2.21
N VAL A 86 19.16 -24.49 2.67
CA VAL A 86 19.23 -25.64 3.61
C VAL A 86 19.37 -26.97 2.86
N ASN A 87 18.76 -27.13 1.68
CA ASN A 87 18.71 -28.38 0.92
C ASN A 87 19.41 -28.25 -0.45
N SER A 88 20.52 -28.99 -0.63
CA SER A 88 21.23 -29.02 -1.91
C SER A 88 20.42 -29.65 -3.05
N GLY A 89 19.66 -30.71 -2.74
CA GLY A 89 18.79 -31.38 -3.75
C GLY A 89 17.71 -30.46 -4.35
N ILE A 90 17.18 -29.54 -3.56
CA ILE A 90 16.22 -28.53 -4.05
C ILE A 90 16.92 -27.52 -4.94
N ARG A 91 18.14 -27.11 -4.59
CA ARG A 91 18.94 -26.18 -5.38
C ARG A 91 19.22 -26.72 -6.78
N ASP A 92 19.50 -28.01 -6.90
CA ASP A 92 19.78 -28.67 -8.18
C ASP A 92 18.49 -28.85 -9.03
N ALA A 93 17.34 -28.94 -8.37
CA ALA A 93 16.03 -29.01 -9.02
C ALA A 93 15.44 -27.64 -9.45
N LEU A 94 16.11 -26.51 -9.11
CA LEU A 94 15.67 -25.17 -9.48
C LEU A 94 15.84 -24.96 -11.01
N GLY A 95 14.71 -24.98 -11.72
CA GLY A 95 14.68 -24.79 -13.17
C GLY A 95 14.60 -23.32 -13.62
N THR A 96 14.37 -23.13 -14.93
CA THR A 96 14.23 -21.80 -15.57
C THR A 96 13.16 -20.91 -14.94
N LEU A 97 12.09 -21.50 -14.37
CA LEU A 97 11.04 -20.77 -13.68
C LEU A 97 11.55 -20.03 -12.44
N PHE A 98 12.52 -20.60 -11.74
CA PHE A 98 13.15 -19.94 -10.59
C PHE A 98 13.95 -18.71 -11.05
N SER A 99 14.72 -18.83 -12.12
CA SER A 99 15.48 -17.70 -12.70
C SER A 99 14.56 -16.56 -13.11
N TRP A 100 13.42 -16.85 -13.72
CA TRP A 100 12.39 -15.87 -14.06
C TRP A 100 11.87 -15.14 -12.81
N LYS A 101 11.47 -15.89 -11.79
CA LYS A 101 10.96 -15.33 -10.54
C LYS A 101 12.01 -14.53 -9.78
N LEU A 102 13.28 -14.95 -9.85
CA LEU A 102 14.38 -14.21 -9.27
C LEU A 102 14.54 -12.84 -9.96
N GLY A 103 14.41 -12.79 -11.28
CA GLY A 103 14.37 -11.55 -12.05
C GLY A 103 13.24 -10.61 -11.62
N VAL A 104 12.04 -11.15 -11.42
CA VAL A 104 10.90 -10.39 -10.89
C VAL A 104 11.18 -9.86 -9.49
N LEU A 105 11.76 -10.68 -8.60
CA LEU A 105 12.14 -10.26 -7.25
C LEU A 105 13.16 -9.12 -7.28
N ILE A 106 14.22 -9.23 -8.08
CA ILE A 106 15.25 -8.17 -8.23
C ILE A 106 14.61 -6.88 -8.74
N THR A 107 13.73 -6.96 -9.73
CA THR A 107 13.01 -5.79 -10.24
C THR A 107 12.17 -5.13 -9.15
N VAL A 108 11.46 -5.90 -8.34
CA VAL A 108 10.66 -5.38 -7.22
C VAL A 108 11.57 -4.76 -6.15
N ILE A 109 12.74 -5.34 -5.87
CA ILE A 109 13.73 -4.77 -4.93
C ILE A 109 14.20 -3.40 -5.42
N VAL A 110 14.64 -3.28 -6.67
CA VAL A 110 15.08 -2.01 -7.27
C VAL A 110 13.96 -0.97 -7.23
N LEU A 111 12.75 -1.34 -7.63
CA LEU A 111 11.59 -0.45 -7.56
C LEU A 111 11.26 -0.04 -6.11
N SER A 112 11.47 -0.91 -5.12
CA SER A 112 11.18 -0.61 -3.70
C SER A 112 12.17 0.39 -3.10
N VAL A 113 13.37 0.47 -3.62
CA VAL A 113 14.35 1.50 -3.26
C VAL A 113 13.91 2.88 -3.76
N LEU A 114 13.34 2.95 -4.98
CA LEU A 114 12.92 4.21 -5.64
C LEU A 114 11.52 4.66 -5.20
N PHE A 115 10.58 3.71 -5.10
CA PHE A 115 9.16 3.96 -4.81
C PHE A 115 8.74 3.33 -3.49
N TYR A 116 7.81 3.96 -2.79
CA TYR A 116 7.25 3.41 -1.57
C TYR A 116 6.27 2.27 -1.87
N ARG A 117 6.62 1.04 -1.46
CA ARG A 117 5.83 -0.19 -1.59
C ARG A 117 5.23 -0.43 -2.99
N PRO A 118 6.03 -0.46 -4.07
CA PRO A 118 5.54 -0.54 -5.44
C PRO A 118 4.75 -1.82 -5.73
N PHE A 119 5.21 -2.96 -5.25
CA PHE A 119 4.53 -4.24 -5.44
C PHE A 119 3.12 -4.23 -4.81
N CYS A 120 3.01 -3.79 -3.56
CA CYS A 120 1.73 -3.70 -2.84
C CYS A 120 0.78 -2.67 -3.46
N LYS A 121 1.33 -1.63 -4.10
CA LYS A 121 0.57 -0.55 -4.71
C LYS A 121 0.03 -0.91 -6.09
N TRP A 122 0.82 -1.62 -6.91
CA TRP A 122 0.53 -1.81 -8.33
C TRP A 122 0.24 -3.24 -8.74
N LEU A 123 0.83 -4.24 -8.07
CA LEU A 123 0.84 -5.62 -8.57
C LEU A 123 0.11 -6.62 -7.67
N CYS A 124 0.10 -6.40 -6.35
CA CYS A 124 -0.40 -7.38 -5.39
C CYS A 124 -1.93 -7.55 -5.46
N PRO A 125 -2.46 -8.72 -5.85
CA PRO A 125 -3.90 -8.97 -5.93
C PRO A 125 -4.55 -9.02 -4.54
N LEU A 126 -3.85 -9.52 -3.53
CA LEU A 126 -4.33 -9.49 -2.15
C LEU A 126 -4.50 -8.05 -1.66
N GLY A 127 -3.58 -7.16 -2.05
CA GLY A 127 -3.71 -5.72 -1.80
C GLY A 127 -4.92 -5.09 -2.52
N ALA A 128 -5.30 -5.59 -3.70
CA ALA A 128 -6.51 -5.17 -4.40
C ALA A 128 -7.76 -5.65 -3.69
N PHE A 129 -7.79 -6.91 -3.25
CA PHE A 129 -8.91 -7.48 -2.49
C PHE A 129 -9.17 -6.71 -1.18
N TYR A 130 -8.13 -6.49 -0.38
CA TYR A 130 -8.26 -5.67 0.83
C TYR A 130 -8.62 -4.21 0.55
N ALA A 131 -8.23 -3.67 -0.61
CA ALA A 131 -8.61 -2.31 -1.01
C ALA A 131 -10.13 -2.19 -1.22
N LEU A 132 -10.78 -3.20 -1.82
CA LEU A 132 -12.23 -3.25 -1.97
C LEU A 132 -12.92 -3.30 -0.59
N LEU A 133 -12.41 -4.14 0.31
CA LEU A 133 -12.93 -4.26 1.67
C LEU A 133 -12.69 -3.02 2.54
N ASN A 134 -11.76 -2.14 2.15
CA ASN A 134 -11.41 -0.95 2.92
C ASN A 134 -12.59 0.02 3.11
N LYS A 135 -13.51 0.06 2.14
CA LYS A 135 -14.72 0.88 2.21
C LYS A 135 -15.76 0.39 3.23
N VAL A 136 -15.75 -0.91 3.52
CA VAL A 136 -16.76 -1.59 4.38
C VAL A 136 -16.16 -1.99 5.73
N SER A 137 -14.88 -1.70 5.98
CA SER A 137 -14.20 -2.18 7.20
C SER A 137 -14.60 -1.38 8.43
N LEU A 138 -14.67 -2.09 9.57
CA LEU A 138 -14.92 -1.53 10.91
C LEU A 138 -13.88 -0.50 11.35
N PHE A 139 -12.62 -0.77 11.04
CA PHE A 139 -11.52 0.12 11.37
C PHE A 139 -11.31 1.10 10.22
N GLY A 140 -11.43 2.39 10.47
CA GLY A 140 -11.34 3.45 9.47
C GLY A 140 -10.60 4.68 9.98
N MET A 141 -10.55 5.71 9.14
CA MET A 141 -10.03 7.01 9.51
C MET A 141 -11.18 8.01 9.59
N LYS A 142 -11.07 8.97 10.49
CA LYS A 142 -12.03 10.07 10.66
C LYS A 142 -11.29 11.39 10.68
N VAL A 143 -11.84 12.38 10.00
CA VAL A 143 -11.36 13.76 10.03
C VAL A 143 -12.41 14.63 10.70
N ASP A 144 -12.01 15.36 11.73
CA ASP A 144 -12.84 16.35 12.41
C ASP A 144 -12.73 17.69 11.66
N THR A 145 -13.82 18.06 10.99
CA THR A 145 -13.90 19.31 10.19
C THR A 145 -13.76 20.55 11.01
N HIS A 146 -14.21 20.52 12.28
CA HIS A 146 -14.12 21.68 13.17
C HIS A 146 -12.69 22.00 13.59
N LYS A 147 -11.84 20.97 13.69
CA LYS A 147 -10.42 21.09 14.04
C LYS A 147 -9.50 21.18 12.82
N CYS A 148 -10.01 20.82 11.63
CA CYS A 148 -9.21 20.82 10.41
C CYS A 148 -9.04 22.25 9.89
N VAL A 149 -7.76 22.65 9.71
CA VAL A 149 -7.38 23.97 9.16
C VAL A 149 -6.93 23.87 7.69
N SER A 150 -7.22 22.78 7.01
CA SER A 150 -6.90 22.54 5.58
C SER A 150 -5.44 22.78 5.17
N CYS A 151 -4.49 22.68 6.09
CA CYS A 151 -3.05 22.96 5.85
C CYS A 151 -2.35 21.96 4.91
N GLY A 152 -2.98 20.83 4.55
CA GLY A 152 -2.44 19.83 3.62
C GLY A 152 -1.23 19.01 4.14
N LYS A 153 -0.77 19.21 5.37
CA LYS A 153 0.37 18.47 5.96
C LYS A 153 0.11 16.95 5.98
N CYS A 154 -1.13 16.53 6.26
CA CYS A 154 -1.53 15.12 6.25
C CYS A 154 -1.42 14.46 4.86
N ALA A 155 -1.81 15.16 3.79
CA ALA A 155 -1.69 14.69 2.42
C ALA A 155 -0.23 14.64 1.95
N LYS A 156 0.63 15.58 2.38
CA LYS A 156 2.08 15.57 2.10
C LYS A 156 2.80 14.45 2.85
N ALA A 157 2.40 14.14 4.08
CA ALA A 157 2.97 13.06 4.88
C ALA A 157 2.56 11.65 4.41
N CYS A 158 1.51 11.55 3.59
CA CYS A 158 1.01 10.27 3.12
C CYS A 158 1.91 9.66 2.05
N LYS A 159 2.62 8.58 2.38
CA LYS A 159 3.47 7.83 1.44
C LYS A 159 2.66 7.04 0.39
N MET A 160 1.36 6.84 0.62
CA MET A 160 0.45 6.18 -0.31
C MET A 160 -0.24 7.16 -1.28
N ASP A 161 0.12 8.46 -1.24
CA ASP A 161 -0.45 9.53 -2.07
C ASP A 161 -1.99 9.68 -1.93
N VAL A 162 -2.53 9.39 -0.75
CA VAL A 162 -3.94 9.55 -0.41
C VAL A 162 -4.17 10.88 0.30
N ASP A 163 -5.16 11.63 -0.15
CA ASP A 163 -5.65 12.81 0.56
C ASP A 163 -6.81 12.40 1.48
N ILE A 164 -6.50 12.28 2.77
CA ILE A 164 -7.45 11.83 3.77
C ILE A 164 -8.53 12.88 4.10
N THR A 165 -8.28 14.15 3.78
CA THR A 165 -9.25 15.22 4.00
C THR A 165 -10.42 15.16 3.05
N LYS A 166 -10.18 14.63 1.83
CA LYS A 166 -11.23 14.42 0.81
C LYS A 166 -11.88 13.05 0.92
N THR A 167 -11.08 12.02 1.16
CA THR A 167 -11.54 10.62 1.18
C THR A 167 -10.95 9.86 2.37
N PRO A 168 -11.58 9.94 3.57
CA PRO A 168 -11.08 9.27 4.78
C PRO A 168 -10.94 7.76 4.64
N ASP A 169 -11.89 7.10 3.97
CA ASP A 169 -11.91 5.65 3.76
C ASP A 169 -11.44 5.26 2.34
N HIS A 170 -10.39 5.95 1.84
CA HIS A 170 -9.83 5.67 0.53
C HIS A 170 -9.33 4.23 0.41
N THR A 171 -9.57 3.60 -0.74
CA THR A 171 -9.20 2.20 -1.02
C THR A 171 -7.70 1.93 -0.85
N GLU A 172 -6.84 2.91 -1.14
CA GLU A 172 -5.39 2.79 -1.04
C GLU A 172 -4.83 3.09 0.37
N CYS A 173 -5.65 3.53 1.31
CA CYS A 173 -5.18 3.83 2.66
C CYS A 173 -4.83 2.56 3.44
N ILE A 174 -3.56 2.43 3.87
CA ILE A 174 -3.06 1.32 4.71
C ILE A 174 -3.20 1.59 6.21
N ARG A 175 -3.80 2.71 6.58
CA ARG A 175 -4.07 3.11 7.98
C ARG A 175 -2.83 3.13 8.88
N CYS A 176 -1.70 3.55 8.34
CA CYS A 176 -0.42 3.59 9.05
C CYS A 176 -0.31 4.71 10.10
N GLY A 177 -1.28 5.62 10.19
CA GLY A 177 -1.31 6.69 11.18
C GLY A 177 -0.34 7.86 10.94
N MET A 178 0.41 7.89 9.84
CA MET A 178 1.36 9.00 9.56
C MET A 178 0.67 10.35 9.43
N CYS A 179 -0.54 10.37 8.86
CA CYS A 179 -1.37 11.59 8.76
C CYS A 179 -1.82 12.09 10.14
N ILE A 180 -2.05 11.21 11.11
CA ILE A 180 -2.39 11.57 12.49
C ILE A 180 -1.19 12.27 13.14
N ARG A 181 0.01 11.70 12.99
CA ARG A 181 1.25 12.26 13.56
C ARG A 181 1.64 13.59 12.92
N ALA A 182 1.32 13.79 11.64
CA ALA A 182 1.62 14.99 10.89
C ALA A 182 0.59 16.13 11.12
N CYS A 183 -0.54 15.86 11.77
CA CYS A 183 -1.60 16.82 11.97
C CYS A 183 -1.34 17.68 13.22
N PRO A 184 -1.09 18.99 13.08
CA PRO A 184 -0.82 19.86 14.22
C PRO A 184 -2.05 20.05 15.12
N THR A 185 -3.24 20.07 14.53
CA THR A 185 -4.50 20.29 15.26
C THR A 185 -5.16 19.00 15.76
N LYS A 186 -4.49 17.83 15.56
CA LYS A 186 -5.04 16.50 15.93
C LYS A 186 -6.45 16.26 15.37
N ALA A 187 -6.76 16.83 14.20
CA ALA A 187 -8.05 16.69 13.55
C ALA A 187 -8.25 15.29 12.93
N VAL A 188 -7.19 14.52 12.74
CA VAL A 188 -7.24 13.17 12.15
C VAL A 188 -7.15 12.13 13.26
N SER A 189 -8.10 11.18 13.28
CA SER A 189 -8.16 10.11 14.26
C SER A 189 -8.57 8.77 13.63
N PHE A 190 -8.35 7.67 14.34
CA PHE A 190 -8.92 6.38 13.96
C PHE A 190 -10.40 6.32 14.34
N ARG A 191 -11.16 5.63 13.51
CA ARG A 191 -12.58 5.35 13.73
C ARG A 191 -12.77 3.84 13.92
N TYR A 192 -13.58 3.48 14.89
CA TYR A 192 -14.07 2.13 15.12
C TYR A 192 -15.58 2.12 14.91
N GLY A 193 -16.09 1.18 14.10
CA GLY A 193 -17.51 1.01 13.83
C GLY A 193 -17.85 1.08 12.35
N PHE A 194 -19.01 0.47 11.99
CA PHE A 194 -19.59 0.54 10.65
C PHE A 194 -20.18 1.94 10.45
N GLY A 195 -19.75 2.61 9.42
CA GLY A 195 -20.27 3.92 9.01
C GLY A 195 -19.31 4.57 8.03
N LYS A 196 -19.82 5.29 7.05
CA LYS A 196 -18.98 6.14 6.22
C LYS A 196 -18.35 7.19 7.13
N GLY A 197 -17.02 7.26 7.17
CA GLY A 197 -16.37 8.47 7.65
C GLY A 197 -17.05 9.60 6.89
N LYS A 198 -17.72 10.54 7.60
CA LYS A 198 -18.41 11.63 6.93
C LYS A 198 -17.42 12.24 5.96
N GLU A 199 -17.84 12.36 4.71
CA GLU A 199 -17.22 13.18 3.68
C GLU A 199 -17.22 14.60 4.22
N SER A 200 -16.10 14.96 4.78
CA SER A 200 -15.94 16.25 5.41
C SER A 200 -15.02 17.04 4.51
N ASP A 201 -15.63 17.80 3.61
CA ASP A 201 -14.92 18.91 3.01
C ASP A 201 -14.41 19.81 4.13
N CYS A 202 -13.10 19.75 4.38
CA CYS A 202 -12.48 20.73 5.26
C CYS A 202 -12.69 22.10 4.61
N PRO A 203 -13.32 23.08 5.30
CA PRO A 203 -13.64 24.36 4.71
C PRO A 203 -12.38 25.04 4.18
N ALA A 204 -12.39 25.37 2.87
CA ALA A 204 -11.28 25.98 2.17
C ALA A 204 -10.88 27.35 2.77
N GLU A 205 -11.85 28.05 3.37
CA GLU A 205 -11.65 29.36 3.99
C GLU A 205 -10.66 29.37 5.18
N ARG A 206 -10.45 28.23 5.86
CA ARG A 206 -9.46 28.12 6.94
C ARG A 206 -8.03 27.87 6.44
N ALA A 207 -7.82 27.64 5.14
CA ALA A 207 -6.49 27.43 4.58
C ALA A 207 -5.62 28.72 4.63
N GLU A 208 -6.24 29.88 4.57
CA GLU A 208 -5.54 31.17 4.63
C GLU A 208 -5.00 31.47 6.03
N SER A 209 -5.78 31.19 7.06
CA SER A 209 -5.35 31.35 8.46
C SER A 209 -4.17 30.43 8.82
N ALA A 210 -4.12 29.21 8.24
CA ALA A 210 -3.04 28.26 8.49
C ALA A 210 -1.73 28.63 7.77
N LYS A 211 -1.79 29.35 6.65
CA LYS A 211 -0.60 29.92 6.00
C LYS A 211 0.05 30.99 6.85
N GLN A 212 -0.75 31.88 7.43
CA GLN A 212 -0.25 32.92 8.32
C GLN A 212 0.46 32.36 9.55
N ILE A 213 -0.05 31.27 10.15
CA ILE A 213 0.58 30.63 11.32
C ILE A 213 1.90 29.97 10.92
N SER A 214 2.01 29.36 9.73
CA SER A 214 3.25 28.71 9.26
C SER A 214 4.35 29.71 8.87
N ASP A 215 3.97 30.91 8.49
CA ASP A 215 4.91 31.97 8.12
C ASP A 215 5.43 32.69 9.38
N THR A 216 4.60 32.86 10.41
CA THR A 216 5.03 33.39 11.71
C THR A 216 5.98 32.44 12.47
N GLU A 217 5.81 31.12 12.36
CA GLU A 217 6.75 30.15 12.97
C GLU A 217 8.13 30.14 12.29
N LYS A 218 8.20 30.52 11.01
CA LYS A 218 9.48 30.62 10.29
C LYS A 218 10.24 31.90 10.62
N GLU A 219 9.56 32.97 10.94
CA GLU A 219 10.17 34.24 11.34
C GLU A 219 10.74 34.21 12.77
N GLN A 220 10.20 33.36 13.66
CA GLN A 220 10.69 33.22 15.03
C GLN A 220 11.87 32.25 15.18
N THR A 221 12.30 31.57 14.11
CA THR A 221 13.43 30.59 14.09
C THR A 221 14.62 31.08 13.28
N GLN A 222 14.66 32.33 12.87
CA GLN A 222 15.85 33.04 12.37
C GLN A 222 16.39 33.98 13.46
#